data_accd16fa9f687a637f42cbd5ba0d99a2
#
_entry.id   accd16fa9f687a637f42cbd5ba0d99a2
#
_cell.length_a   1.000
_cell.length_b   1.000
_cell.length_c   1.000
_cell.angle_alpha   90.00
_cell.angle_beta   90.00
_cell.angle_gamma   90.00
#
_symmetry.space_group_name_H-M   'P 1'
#
loop_
_entity.id
_entity.type
_entity.pdbx_description
1 polymer ?
#
loop_
_entity_poly.entity_id
_entity_poly.type
_entity_poly.pdbx_seq_one_letter_code
_entity_poly.pdbx_strand_id
1 'polypeptide(L)'
;MIRYLMAAALCAPGAALAQTMDGMDMSGMTMPASPPHEKHDMPMSGMAMMGDNRSSAGSGTSRLPANDRMPGLHVMTGDWMLMAHGYAWGSWTDQGGPRGAKEAFVQSMAMIEASRPIGTGVDLTLRSMLSADPLMGKRGYPDLFASGETAHGLALIDRQHPHDLFMEMSGRIDVGTGEDQRLFVYAGLPGEPALGPSAFMHRGSARFDPEAPITHHWFDSTHITWGVVTAGYATRGWQIEASAFKGREPDEDRYNIETPKLDSWSVRATWNPSPAW
;
A
#
# COMPACT_ATOMS: atom_id res chain seq x y z
N MET A 1 -15.95 -17.16 -20.62
CA MET A 1 -14.74 -17.85 -20.11
C MET A 1 -13.60 -16.87 -20.30
N ILE A 2 -13.19 -16.23 -19.22
CA ILE A 2 -12.11 -15.22 -19.22
C ILE A 2 -10.79 -15.98 -19.23
N ARG A 3 -9.96 -15.76 -20.24
CA ARG A 3 -8.61 -16.33 -20.30
C ARG A 3 -7.61 -15.22 -20.07
N TYR A 4 -6.94 -15.26 -18.92
CA TYR A 4 -5.80 -14.40 -18.63
C TYR A 4 -4.52 -15.11 -19.05
N LEU A 5 -3.72 -14.47 -19.91
CA LEU A 5 -2.34 -14.83 -20.13
C LEU A 5 -1.48 -13.79 -19.41
N MET A 6 -0.97 -14.14 -18.24
CA MET A 6 -0.02 -13.31 -17.53
C MET A 6 1.39 -13.54 -18.05
N ALA A 7 2.00 -12.53 -18.63
CA ALA A 7 3.43 -12.49 -18.85
C ALA A 7 4.06 -11.66 -17.73
N ALA A 8 4.64 -12.32 -16.74
CA ALA A 8 5.41 -11.66 -15.70
C ALA A 8 6.76 -11.22 -16.27
N ALA A 9 7.03 -9.92 -16.31
CA ALA A 9 8.37 -9.41 -16.52
C ALA A 9 9.13 -9.50 -15.19
N LEU A 10 10.17 -10.35 -15.16
CA LEU A 10 10.98 -10.66 -14.00
C LEU A 10 11.83 -9.47 -13.57
N CYS A 11 11.59 -8.97 -12.37
CA CYS A 11 12.67 -8.55 -11.48
C CYS A 11 12.95 -9.73 -10.54
N ALA A 12 13.92 -10.55 -10.86
CA ALA A 12 14.33 -11.66 -10.03
C ALA A 12 15.18 -11.15 -8.85
N PRO A 13 14.81 -11.39 -7.60
CA PRO A 13 15.80 -11.55 -6.54
C PRO A 13 16.48 -12.91 -6.77
N GLY A 14 17.80 -12.92 -6.74
CA GLY A 14 18.61 -14.11 -6.99
C GLY A 14 18.09 -15.32 -6.21
N ALA A 15 17.70 -16.35 -6.91
CA ALA A 15 17.37 -17.63 -6.34
C ALA A 15 18.64 -18.27 -5.77
N ALA A 16 18.74 -18.36 -4.46
CA ALA A 16 19.65 -19.30 -3.82
C ALA A 16 19.19 -20.71 -4.21
N LEU A 17 20.00 -21.39 -5.00
CA LEU A 17 19.84 -22.80 -5.31
C LEU A 17 19.91 -23.62 -4.01
N ALA A 18 18.78 -24.06 -3.51
CA ALA A 18 18.73 -25.13 -2.54
C ALA A 18 19.08 -26.43 -3.26
N GLN A 19 20.32 -26.87 -3.14
CA GLN A 19 20.70 -28.24 -3.50
C GLN A 19 20.14 -29.16 -2.43
N THR A 20 19.21 -30.01 -2.81
CA THR A 20 18.80 -31.18 -2.00
C THR A 20 19.98 -32.15 -1.94
N MET A 21 20.61 -32.25 -0.78
CA MET A 21 21.56 -33.30 -0.50
C MET A 21 20.77 -34.48 0.09
N ASP A 22 20.32 -35.37 -0.76
CA ASP A 22 19.86 -36.70 -0.36
C ASP A 22 21.09 -37.58 -0.13
N GLY A 23 21.24 -38.12 1.09
CA GLY A 23 22.13 -39.23 1.38
C GLY A 23 23.32 -39.00 2.31
N MET A 24 23.30 -38.06 3.26
CA MET A 24 24.31 -38.00 4.34
C MET A 24 23.73 -38.49 5.66
N ASP A 25 24.27 -39.60 6.13
CA ASP A 25 24.06 -40.11 7.49
C ASP A 25 24.72 -39.18 8.51
N MET A 26 23.91 -38.52 9.32
CA MET A 26 24.33 -37.51 10.32
C MET A 26 24.40 -38.07 11.76
N SER A 27 24.52 -39.38 11.95
CA SER A 27 24.52 -40.00 13.29
C SER A 27 25.82 -39.83 14.09
N GLY A 28 26.68 -38.90 13.77
CA GLY A 28 27.98 -38.72 14.45
C GLY A 28 28.48 -37.28 14.66
N MET A 29 27.71 -36.27 14.31
CA MET A 29 28.16 -34.88 14.49
C MET A 29 27.62 -34.21 15.74
N THR A 30 28.46 -34.02 16.73
CA THR A 30 28.23 -33.14 17.87
C THR A 30 28.42 -31.69 17.37
N MET A 31 27.34 -30.94 17.25
CA MET A 31 27.39 -29.53 16.91
C MET A 31 28.05 -28.74 18.06
N PRO A 32 29.03 -27.88 17.83
CA PRO A 32 29.50 -26.98 18.86
C PRO A 32 28.36 -26.03 19.23
N ALA A 33 28.20 -25.76 20.53
CA ALA A 33 27.20 -24.81 21.04
C ALA A 33 27.39 -23.48 20.38
N SER A 34 26.34 -22.96 19.75
CA SER A 34 26.32 -21.61 19.19
C SER A 34 26.67 -20.60 20.29
N PRO A 35 27.54 -19.62 20.03
CA PRO A 35 27.78 -18.55 21.00
C PRO A 35 26.46 -17.84 21.32
N PRO A 36 26.29 -17.34 22.56
CA PRO A 36 25.10 -16.61 22.92
C PRO A 36 24.94 -15.43 21.96
N HIS A 37 23.83 -15.42 21.23
CA HIS A 37 23.44 -14.24 20.44
C HIS A 37 23.23 -13.10 21.42
N GLU A 38 24.17 -12.14 21.44
CA GLU A 38 23.91 -10.83 22.00
C GLU A 38 22.67 -10.28 21.29
N LYS A 39 21.60 -10.14 22.05
CA LYS A 39 20.43 -9.40 21.59
C LYS A 39 20.85 -7.94 21.45
N HIS A 40 21.26 -7.55 20.26
CA HIS A 40 21.24 -6.13 19.93
C HIS A 40 19.77 -5.73 19.93
N ASP A 41 19.31 -5.17 21.03
CA ASP A 41 18.07 -4.43 21.12
C ASP A 41 18.19 -3.21 20.19
N MET A 42 17.90 -3.40 18.93
CA MET A 42 17.76 -2.29 17.98
C MET A 42 16.46 -1.58 18.32
N PRO A 43 16.46 -0.27 18.55
CA PRO A 43 15.24 0.48 18.75
C PRO A 43 14.46 0.48 17.41
N MET A 44 13.56 -0.46 17.25
CA MET A 44 12.64 -0.56 16.11
C MET A 44 11.44 0.35 16.36
N SER A 45 11.69 1.65 16.45
CA SER A 45 10.67 2.67 16.48
C SER A 45 10.17 2.86 15.04
N GLY A 46 8.88 2.65 14.84
CA GLY A 46 8.25 2.77 13.51
C GLY A 46 7.88 1.45 12.84
N MET A 47 8.58 0.38 13.08
CA MET A 47 8.09 -0.96 12.72
C MET A 47 7.12 -1.45 13.80
N ALA A 48 6.02 -1.92 13.35
CA ALA A 48 5.00 -2.66 14.08
C ALA A 48 5.55 -3.33 15.33
N MET A 49 4.93 -3.05 16.45
CA MET A 49 5.20 -3.67 17.74
C MET A 49 5.47 -5.17 17.60
N MET A 50 6.71 -5.60 17.86
CA MET A 50 7.14 -7.00 17.78
C MET A 50 6.65 -7.80 19.00
N GLY A 51 5.36 -8.01 19.05
CA GLY A 51 4.73 -8.89 20.01
C GLY A 51 3.26 -8.96 19.66
N ASP A 52 2.73 -10.09 19.30
CA ASP A 52 1.32 -10.31 18.90
C ASP A 52 0.77 -9.19 18.00
N ASN A 53 1.41 -9.00 16.88
CA ASN A 53 1.12 -7.91 15.96
C ASN A 53 -0.22 -8.18 15.27
N ARG A 54 -1.28 -7.46 15.67
CA ARG A 54 -2.63 -7.65 15.15
C ARG A 54 -2.89 -6.94 13.83
N SER A 55 -2.05 -5.98 13.49
CA SER A 55 -2.22 -5.22 12.25
C SER A 55 -0.89 -4.87 11.61
N SER A 56 -0.94 -4.55 10.32
CA SER A 56 0.12 -3.96 9.53
C SER A 56 -0.34 -2.64 8.90
N ALA A 57 0.58 -1.82 8.43
CA ALA A 57 0.25 -0.59 7.73
C ALA A 57 -0.37 -0.91 6.36
N GLY A 58 -1.43 -0.18 6.01
CA GLY A 58 -2.05 -0.15 4.70
C GLY A 58 -1.75 1.17 3.97
N SER A 59 -2.61 1.55 3.05
CA SER A 59 -2.54 2.85 2.39
C SER A 59 -2.93 3.99 3.33
N GLY A 60 -2.37 5.18 3.14
CA GLY A 60 -2.61 6.34 3.99
C GLY A 60 -2.36 6.02 5.47
N THR A 61 -3.38 6.15 6.29
CA THR A 61 -3.37 5.81 7.72
C THR A 61 -4.10 4.50 8.04
N SER A 62 -4.56 3.76 7.02
CA SER A 62 -5.34 2.53 7.21
C SER A 62 -4.51 1.40 7.79
N ARG A 63 -5.19 0.44 8.39
CA ARG A 63 -4.61 -0.76 8.98
C ARG A 63 -5.15 -2.00 8.30
N LEU A 64 -4.26 -2.93 8.00
CA LEU A 64 -4.56 -4.28 7.52
C LEU A 64 -4.41 -5.29 8.65
N PRO A 65 -5.05 -6.46 8.59
CA PRO A 65 -4.65 -7.59 9.40
C PRO A 65 -3.15 -7.89 9.24
N ALA A 66 -2.46 -8.28 10.31
CA ALA A 66 -1.02 -8.53 10.25
C ALA A 66 -0.64 -9.62 9.23
N ASN A 67 -1.55 -10.57 8.98
CA ASN A 67 -1.35 -11.65 8.00
C ASN A 67 -1.55 -11.21 6.54
N ASP A 68 -2.13 -10.01 6.30
CA ASP A 68 -2.37 -9.46 4.95
C ASP A 68 -1.41 -8.32 4.60
N ARG A 69 -0.21 -8.31 5.18
CA ARG A 69 0.79 -7.29 4.90
C ARG A 69 1.40 -7.43 3.51
N MET A 70 1.68 -6.29 2.87
CA MET A 70 2.49 -6.25 1.66
C MET A 70 3.98 -6.47 1.99
N PRO A 71 4.67 -7.32 1.23
CA PRO A 71 6.13 -7.46 1.37
C PRO A 71 6.82 -6.23 0.79
N GLY A 72 7.93 -5.82 1.43
CA GLY A 72 8.79 -4.73 0.97
C GLY A 72 10.25 -5.02 1.25
N LEU A 73 11.14 -4.35 0.52
CA LEU A 73 12.56 -4.33 0.82
C LEU A 73 12.82 -3.30 1.93
N HIS A 74 13.46 -3.72 3.00
CA HIS A 74 13.80 -2.87 4.14
C HIS A 74 15.31 -2.70 4.25
N VAL A 75 15.76 -1.45 4.43
CA VAL A 75 17.18 -1.10 4.58
C VAL A 75 17.32 -0.09 5.71
N MET A 76 18.26 -0.35 6.61
CA MET A 76 18.65 0.62 7.65
C MET A 76 19.84 1.46 7.16
N THR A 77 19.75 2.78 7.31
CA THR A 77 20.85 3.70 7.02
C THR A 77 20.90 4.79 8.09
N GLY A 78 21.86 4.68 9.01
CA GLY A 78 21.88 5.46 10.25
C GLY A 78 20.58 5.23 11.04
N ASP A 79 19.95 6.29 11.46
CA ASP A 79 18.67 6.24 12.21
C ASP A 79 17.43 6.06 11.29
N TRP A 80 17.61 6.04 9.99
CA TRP A 80 16.51 5.88 9.04
C TRP A 80 16.27 4.41 8.72
N MET A 81 15.03 3.99 8.81
CA MET A 81 14.53 2.78 8.16
C MET A 81 13.89 3.19 6.83
N LEU A 82 14.41 2.64 5.75
CA LEU A 82 13.83 2.79 4.41
C LEU A 82 13.09 1.52 4.04
N MET A 83 11.89 1.67 3.48
CA MET A 83 11.13 0.58 2.91
C MET A 83 10.79 0.95 1.47
N ALA A 84 10.93 0.00 0.57
CA ALA A 84 10.52 0.14 -0.82
C ALA A 84 9.73 -1.08 -1.27
N HIS A 85 8.64 -0.84 -1.98
CA HIS A 85 7.94 -1.88 -2.71
C HIS A 85 7.32 -1.30 -3.97
N GLY A 86 6.93 -2.19 -4.89
CA GLY A 86 6.29 -1.78 -6.12
C GLY A 86 6.05 -2.95 -7.03
N TYR A 87 5.37 -2.68 -8.14
CA TYR A 87 5.14 -3.64 -9.20
C TYR A 87 5.05 -2.94 -10.56
N ALA A 88 5.25 -3.71 -11.60
CA ALA A 88 4.88 -3.38 -12.97
C ALA A 88 4.28 -4.64 -13.61
N TRP A 89 3.04 -4.56 -14.04
CA TRP A 89 2.31 -5.65 -14.65
C TRP A 89 2.05 -5.35 -16.12
N GLY A 90 2.57 -6.19 -17.00
CA GLY A 90 2.11 -6.26 -18.40
C GLY A 90 0.92 -7.21 -18.46
N SER A 91 -0.24 -6.69 -18.78
CA SER A 91 -1.50 -7.44 -18.81
C SER A 91 -2.07 -7.48 -20.22
N TRP A 92 -2.70 -8.58 -20.57
CA TRP A 92 -3.54 -8.70 -21.75
C TRP A 92 -4.88 -9.28 -21.33
N THR A 93 -5.97 -8.59 -21.67
CA THR A 93 -7.32 -9.01 -21.33
C THR A 93 -8.14 -9.30 -22.58
N ASP A 94 -9.04 -10.28 -22.49
CA ASP A 94 -10.10 -10.59 -23.45
C ASP A 94 -11.37 -10.88 -22.66
N GLN A 95 -12.17 -9.85 -22.45
CA GLN A 95 -13.35 -9.93 -21.59
C GLN A 95 -14.55 -10.58 -22.28
N GLY A 96 -14.54 -10.65 -23.62
CA GLY A 96 -15.63 -11.23 -24.38
C GLY A 96 -16.94 -10.46 -24.30
N GLY A 97 -17.95 -10.90 -25.09
CA GLY A 97 -19.29 -10.31 -25.10
C GLY A 97 -19.37 -8.93 -25.77
N PRO A 98 -20.59 -8.35 -25.83
CA PRO A 98 -20.82 -7.10 -26.59
C PRO A 98 -20.24 -5.85 -25.90
N ARG A 99 -19.95 -5.91 -24.60
CA ARG A 99 -19.35 -4.83 -23.82
C ARG A 99 -17.88 -5.06 -23.52
N GLY A 100 -17.40 -6.29 -23.68
CA GLY A 100 -16.00 -6.64 -23.40
C GLY A 100 -15.04 -6.06 -24.42
N ALA A 101 -13.81 -5.82 -23.99
CA ALA A 101 -12.72 -5.34 -24.83
C ALA A 101 -11.54 -6.32 -24.82
N LYS A 102 -10.68 -6.20 -25.84
CA LYS A 102 -9.39 -6.91 -25.93
C LYS A 102 -8.30 -5.86 -26.01
N GLU A 103 -7.42 -5.83 -25.02
CA GLU A 103 -6.37 -4.81 -24.95
C GLU A 103 -5.17 -5.33 -24.16
N ALA A 104 -3.97 -4.86 -24.54
CA ALA A 104 -2.77 -5.00 -23.75
C ALA A 104 -2.46 -3.67 -23.06
N PHE A 105 -2.13 -3.71 -21.77
CA PHE A 105 -1.82 -2.51 -20.98
C PHE A 105 -0.76 -2.81 -19.93
N VAL A 106 -0.21 -1.76 -19.33
CA VAL A 106 0.77 -1.86 -18.25
C VAL A 106 0.27 -1.03 -17.06
N GLN A 107 0.21 -1.66 -15.90
CA GLN A 107 -0.05 -1.00 -14.64
C GLN A 107 1.18 -1.03 -13.77
N SER A 108 1.41 0.02 -13.01
CA SER A 108 2.59 0.13 -12.17
C SER A 108 2.35 0.94 -10.92
N MET A 109 3.12 0.64 -9.89
CA MET A 109 3.21 1.42 -8.67
C MET A 109 4.60 1.24 -8.08
N ALA A 110 5.18 2.32 -7.59
CA ALA A 110 6.42 2.29 -6.81
C ALA A 110 6.26 3.17 -5.58
N MET A 111 6.52 2.62 -4.40
CA MET A 111 6.45 3.32 -3.12
C MET A 111 7.78 3.27 -2.39
N ILE A 112 8.15 4.39 -1.81
CA ILE A 112 9.27 4.52 -0.86
C ILE A 112 8.71 5.13 0.43
N GLU A 113 9.05 4.51 1.55
CA GLU A 113 8.78 5.03 2.88
C GLU A 113 10.10 5.18 3.64
N ALA A 114 10.24 6.30 4.35
CA ALA A 114 11.38 6.58 5.20
C ALA A 114 10.88 6.92 6.60
N SER A 115 11.29 6.20 7.61
CA SER A 115 10.91 6.45 9.00
C SER A 115 12.10 6.52 9.93
N ARG A 116 11.99 7.36 10.98
CA ARG A 116 12.99 7.49 12.02
C ARG A 116 12.39 8.04 13.32
N PRO A 117 12.99 7.73 14.48
CA PRO A 117 12.72 8.47 15.70
C PRO A 117 13.28 9.90 15.59
N ILE A 118 12.50 10.89 16.02
CA ILE A 118 12.90 12.31 16.07
C ILE A 118 12.91 12.86 17.51
N GLY A 119 12.55 12.03 18.48
CA GLY A 119 12.53 12.33 19.92
C GLY A 119 12.13 11.10 20.73
N THR A 120 12.16 11.22 22.04
CA THR A 120 11.74 10.11 22.92
C THR A 120 10.25 9.82 22.70
N GLY A 121 9.94 8.64 22.15
CA GLY A 121 8.57 8.24 21.84
C GLY A 121 7.92 9.04 20.70
N VAL A 122 8.70 9.72 19.87
CA VAL A 122 8.19 10.46 18.71
C VAL A 122 8.86 9.96 17.44
N ASP A 123 8.04 9.49 16.51
CA ASP A 123 8.47 8.95 15.22
C ASP A 123 7.97 9.82 14.06
N LEU A 124 8.84 10.00 13.06
CA LEU A 124 8.51 10.63 11.78
C LEU A 124 8.51 9.55 10.69
N THR A 125 7.47 9.54 9.87
CA THR A 125 7.39 8.74 8.64
C THR A 125 7.11 9.66 7.47
N LEU A 126 7.88 9.52 6.40
CA LEU A 126 7.68 10.19 5.10
C LEU A 126 7.39 9.11 4.06
N ARG A 127 6.41 9.33 3.17
CA ARG A 127 6.04 8.38 2.13
C ARG A 127 5.87 9.08 0.79
N SER A 128 6.36 8.43 -0.26
CA SER A 128 6.11 8.84 -1.65
C SER A 128 5.72 7.61 -2.46
N MET A 129 4.64 7.74 -3.23
CA MET A 129 4.15 6.70 -4.13
C MET A 129 3.87 7.30 -5.49
N LEU A 130 4.38 6.64 -6.52
CA LEU A 130 4.29 7.06 -7.92
C LEU A 130 3.73 5.94 -8.78
N SER A 131 3.05 6.30 -9.88
CA SER A 131 2.61 5.38 -10.91
C SER A 131 3.00 5.88 -12.30
N ALA A 132 3.36 4.96 -13.19
CA ALA A 132 3.52 5.27 -14.61
C ALA A 132 2.25 4.99 -15.43
N ASP A 133 1.12 4.71 -14.78
CA ASP A 133 -0.17 4.46 -15.42
C ASP A 133 -0.63 5.59 -16.37
N PRO A 134 -0.31 6.88 -16.14
CA PRO A 134 -0.64 7.95 -17.09
C PRO A 134 -0.12 7.72 -18.51
N LEU A 135 0.93 6.91 -18.68
CA LEU A 135 1.48 6.57 -19.99
C LEU A 135 0.52 5.73 -20.86
N MET A 136 -0.47 5.06 -20.27
CA MET A 136 -1.50 4.35 -21.04
C MET A 136 -2.60 5.26 -21.60
N GLY A 137 -2.57 6.56 -21.26
CA GLY A 137 -3.51 7.58 -21.72
C GLY A 137 -4.79 7.66 -20.88
N LYS A 138 -5.58 8.72 -21.10
CA LYS A 138 -6.74 9.11 -20.27
C LYS A 138 -7.83 8.04 -20.16
N ARG A 139 -7.91 7.11 -21.11
CA ARG A 139 -8.93 6.06 -21.09
C ARG A 139 -8.56 4.85 -20.24
N GLY A 140 -7.34 4.79 -19.70
CA GLY A 140 -6.88 3.68 -18.89
C GLY A 140 -7.03 2.33 -19.59
N TYR A 141 -7.52 1.33 -18.89
CA TYR A 141 -7.61 -0.05 -19.35
C TYR A 141 -9.04 -0.63 -19.27
N PRO A 142 -9.34 -1.70 -20.01
CA PRO A 142 -10.65 -2.37 -19.95
C PRO A 142 -10.89 -2.97 -18.55
N ASP A 143 -12.02 -2.61 -17.97
CA ASP A 143 -12.49 -3.14 -16.70
C ASP A 143 -14.02 -3.26 -16.80
N LEU A 144 -14.50 -4.46 -17.10
CA LEU A 144 -15.91 -4.70 -17.43
C LEU A 144 -16.79 -4.40 -16.21
N PHE A 145 -17.82 -3.58 -16.42
CA PHE A 145 -18.75 -3.03 -15.44
C PHE A 145 -18.22 -1.85 -14.59
N ALA A 146 -16.96 -1.50 -14.67
CA ALA A 146 -16.46 -0.27 -14.03
C ALA A 146 -17.14 0.96 -14.64
N SER A 147 -17.48 1.92 -13.79
CA SER A 147 -18.15 3.17 -14.18
C SER A 147 -17.89 4.23 -13.09
N GLY A 148 -18.26 5.47 -13.40
CA GLY A 148 -18.14 6.60 -12.46
C GLY A 148 -17.06 7.60 -12.85
N GLU A 149 -16.23 7.27 -13.83
CA GLU A 149 -15.12 8.05 -14.30
C GLU A 149 -15.41 8.77 -15.62
N THR A 150 -14.54 9.71 -15.98
CA THR A 150 -14.56 10.39 -17.28
C THR A 150 -13.22 10.30 -18.00
N ALA A 151 -13.27 10.38 -19.32
CA ALA A 151 -12.12 10.61 -20.19
C ALA A 151 -12.51 11.55 -21.31
N HIS A 152 -11.72 12.61 -21.52
CA HIS A 152 -12.03 13.68 -22.49
C HIS A 152 -13.40 14.34 -22.23
N GLY A 153 -13.79 14.47 -20.96
CA GLY A 153 -15.08 15.03 -20.55
C GLY A 153 -16.29 14.13 -20.81
N LEU A 154 -16.10 12.86 -21.21
CA LEU A 154 -17.16 11.89 -21.47
C LEU A 154 -17.11 10.75 -20.45
N ALA A 155 -18.28 10.21 -20.12
CA ALA A 155 -18.35 9.07 -19.21
C ALA A 155 -17.51 7.88 -19.71
N LEU A 156 -16.71 7.34 -18.83
CA LEU A 156 -15.91 6.14 -19.04
C LEU A 156 -16.68 4.94 -18.50
N ILE A 157 -17.04 4.02 -19.39
CA ILE A 157 -17.85 2.83 -19.07
C ILE A 157 -17.08 1.59 -19.50
N ASP A 158 -17.12 0.54 -18.66
CA ASP A 158 -16.38 -0.72 -18.84
C ASP A 158 -14.86 -0.50 -18.93
N ARG A 159 -14.37 0.52 -18.25
CA ARG A 159 -12.95 0.85 -18.18
C ARG A 159 -12.63 1.47 -16.82
N GLN A 160 -11.39 1.25 -16.38
CA GLN A 160 -10.77 1.91 -15.25
C GLN A 160 -9.84 3.01 -15.76
N HIS A 161 -9.91 4.19 -15.19
CA HIS A 161 -8.99 5.28 -15.48
C HIS A 161 -7.57 4.96 -14.97
N PRO A 162 -6.51 5.59 -15.52
CA PRO A 162 -5.17 5.45 -14.98
C PRO A 162 -5.04 6.21 -13.65
N HIS A 163 -4.20 5.73 -12.75
CA HIS A 163 -3.79 6.50 -11.59
C HIS A 163 -3.01 7.76 -11.99
N ASP A 164 -2.95 8.73 -11.10
CA ASP A 164 -2.07 9.89 -11.25
C ASP A 164 -0.60 9.46 -11.13
N LEU A 165 0.31 10.24 -11.73
CA LEU A 165 1.75 10.08 -11.54
C LEU A 165 2.11 10.13 -10.05
N PHE A 166 1.55 11.09 -9.32
CA PHE A 166 1.73 11.24 -7.87
C PHE A 166 0.54 10.64 -7.13
N MET A 167 0.72 9.43 -6.60
CA MET A 167 -0.33 8.72 -5.86
C MET A 167 -0.31 9.07 -4.36
N GLU A 168 0.88 9.29 -3.78
CA GLU A 168 1.04 9.75 -2.40
C GLU A 168 2.33 10.56 -2.25
N MET A 169 2.22 11.68 -1.55
CA MET A 169 3.34 12.45 -0.99
C MET A 169 2.91 12.90 0.40
N SER A 170 3.35 12.19 1.41
CA SER A 170 2.81 12.37 2.77
C SER A 170 3.89 12.35 3.85
N GLY A 171 3.49 12.89 5.00
CA GLY A 171 4.24 12.81 6.23
C GLY A 171 3.32 12.45 7.40
N ARG A 172 3.85 11.68 8.35
CA ARG A 172 3.15 11.28 9.56
C ARG A 172 4.07 11.45 10.77
N ILE A 173 3.51 11.94 11.85
CA ILE A 173 4.16 12.01 13.16
C ILE A 173 3.33 11.18 14.12
N ASP A 174 3.98 10.25 14.81
CA ASP A 174 3.42 9.43 15.86
C ASP A 174 4.04 9.81 17.20
N VAL A 175 3.20 9.96 18.25
CA VAL A 175 3.61 10.26 19.61
C VAL A 175 3.10 9.14 20.52
N GLY A 176 4.03 8.39 21.11
CA GLY A 176 3.71 7.36 22.10
C GLY A 176 3.08 7.95 23.36
N THR A 177 1.93 7.42 23.78
CA THR A 177 1.19 7.86 24.97
C THR A 177 1.13 6.79 26.06
N GLY A 178 1.63 5.61 25.79
CA GLY A 178 1.67 4.45 26.67
C GLY A 178 2.22 3.22 25.95
N GLU A 179 2.24 2.09 26.61
CA GLU A 179 2.59 0.82 26.01
C GLU A 179 1.57 0.50 24.90
N ASP A 180 2.04 0.31 23.67
CA ASP A 180 1.20 0.03 22.51
C ASP A 180 0.13 1.10 22.17
N GLN A 181 0.32 2.34 22.62
CA GLN A 181 -0.63 3.44 22.42
C GLN A 181 0.08 4.63 21.79
N ARG A 182 -0.56 5.26 20.80
CA ARG A 182 0.00 6.44 20.13
C ARG A 182 -1.08 7.38 19.61
N LEU A 183 -0.82 8.66 19.71
CA LEU A 183 -1.48 9.69 18.93
C LEU A 183 -0.71 9.88 17.64
N PHE A 184 -1.40 10.21 16.55
CA PHE A 184 -0.73 10.53 15.31
C PHE A 184 -1.41 11.67 14.55
N VAL A 185 -0.61 12.35 13.74
CA VAL A 185 -1.08 13.30 12.72
C VAL A 185 -0.42 12.91 11.38
N TYR A 186 -1.21 12.88 10.33
CA TYR A 186 -0.80 12.61 8.97
C TYR A 186 -1.25 13.75 8.07
N ALA A 187 -0.43 14.11 7.09
CA ALA A 187 -0.78 15.07 6.05
C ALA A 187 -0.25 14.58 4.70
N GLY A 188 -1.06 14.66 3.67
CA GLY A 188 -0.73 14.23 2.31
C GLY A 188 -1.08 15.25 1.24
N LEU A 189 -0.21 15.32 0.21
CA LEU A 189 -0.37 16.15 -0.98
C LEU A 189 0.27 15.46 -2.22
N PRO A 190 -0.40 14.53 -2.89
CA PRO A 190 -1.69 13.92 -2.51
C PRO A 190 -1.57 12.95 -1.33
N GLY A 191 -2.70 12.42 -0.88
CA GLY A 191 -2.77 11.45 0.19
C GLY A 191 -4.11 10.75 0.25
N GLU A 192 -4.27 9.84 1.22
CA GLU A 192 -5.49 9.08 1.46
C GLU A 192 -6.15 9.49 2.77
N PRO A 193 -7.42 9.91 2.77
CA PRO A 193 -8.17 10.21 3.98
C PRO A 193 -8.61 8.94 4.72
N ALA A 194 -9.04 9.10 5.97
CA ALA A 194 -9.63 8.03 6.78
C ALA A 194 -11.05 7.69 6.30
N LEU A 195 -11.18 7.21 5.06
CA LEU A 195 -12.43 6.85 4.41
C LEU A 195 -12.29 5.50 3.71
N GLY A 196 -13.16 4.55 4.05
CA GLY A 196 -13.11 3.21 3.49
C GLY A 196 -11.96 2.33 4.03
N PRO A 197 -11.77 1.14 3.45
CA PRO A 197 -10.67 0.24 3.75
C PRO A 197 -9.36 0.72 3.08
N SER A 198 -8.26 0.04 3.36
CA SER A 198 -7.00 0.22 2.61
C SER A 198 -7.22 0.01 1.11
N ALA A 199 -6.60 0.85 0.28
CA ALA A 199 -6.67 0.71 -1.17
C ALA A 199 -6.22 -0.70 -1.62
N PHE A 200 -6.86 -1.25 -2.66
CA PHE A 200 -6.71 -2.66 -3.04
C PHE A 200 -5.24 -3.04 -3.32
N MET A 201 -4.48 -2.16 -3.93
CA MET A 201 -3.06 -2.39 -4.26
C MET A 201 -2.15 -2.53 -3.03
N HIS A 202 -2.61 -2.13 -1.86
CA HIS A 202 -1.89 -2.30 -0.59
C HIS A 202 -2.31 -3.56 0.19
N ARG A 203 -3.25 -4.34 -0.33
CA ARG A 203 -3.68 -5.60 0.29
C ARG A 203 -2.86 -6.76 -0.24
N GLY A 204 -2.29 -7.56 0.64
CA GLY A 204 -1.54 -8.76 0.24
C GLY A 204 -2.39 -9.74 -0.56
N SER A 205 -3.70 -9.80 -0.30
CA SER A 205 -4.68 -10.60 -1.03
C SER A 205 -4.83 -10.20 -2.51
N ALA A 206 -4.61 -8.92 -2.86
CA ALA A 206 -4.67 -8.41 -4.23
C ALA A 206 -3.31 -8.39 -4.95
N ARG A 207 -2.27 -8.92 -4.33
CA ARG A 207 -0.88 -8.83 -4.82
C ARG A 207 -0.67 -9.28 -6.26
N PHE A 208 -1.46 -10.25 -6.73
CA PHE A 208 -1.33 -10.83 -8.06
C PHE A 208 -2.52 -10.49 -8.97
N ASP A 209 -3.37 -9.57 -8.54
CA ASP A 209 -4.49 -9.05 -9.31
C ASP A 209 -4.29 -7.54 -9.53
N PRO A 210 -3.68 -7.13 -10.65
CA PRO A 210 -3.38 -5.74 -10.91
C PRO A 210 -4.61 -4.91 -11.29
N GLU A 211 -5.70 -5.54 -11.75
CA GLU A 211 -6.91 -4.83 -12.14
C GLU A 211 -7.65 -4.34 -10.90
N ALA A 212 -8.17 -3.12 -10.94
CA ALA A 212 -9.00 -2.59 -9.87
C ALA A 212 -10.26 -3.44 -9.73
N PRO A 213 -10.68 -3.79 -8.49
CA PRO A 213 -11.95 -4.48 -8.32
C PRO A 213 -13.10 -3.54 -8.71
N ILE A 214 -14.16 -4.08 -9.30
CA ILE A 214 -15.34 -3.33 -9.74
C ILE A 214 -15.92 -2.40 -8.67
N THR A 215 -15.68 -2.71 -7.39
CA THR A 215 -16.14 -1.92 -6.24
C THR A 215 -15.13 -0.87 -5.78
N HIS A 216 -14.02 -0.69 -6.48
CA HIS A 216 -12.93 0.21 -6.09
C HIS A 216 -13.43 1.64 -5.80
N HIS A 217 -14.21 2.23 -6.70
CA HIS A 217 -14.77 3.58 -6.53
C HIS A 217 -15.87 3.68 -5.44
N TRP A 218 -16.27 2.57 -4.82
CA TRP A 218 -17.26 2.55 -3.75
C TRP A 218 -16.64 2.34 -2.37
N PHE A 219 -15.57 1.58 -2.29
CA PHE A 219 -14.97 1.19 -1.01
C PHE A 219 -13.69 1.97 -0.68
N ASP A 220 -12.89 2.29 -1.66
CA ASP A 220 -11.61 3.00 -1.53
C ASP A 220 -11.51 4.18 -2.52
N SER A 221 -12.63 4.84 -2.78
CA SER A 221 -12.80 5.85 -3.83
C SER A 221 -11.93 7.09 -3.67
N THR A 222 -11.58 7.49 -2.47
CA THR A 222 -10.75 8.68 -2.22
C THR A 222 -9.33 8.33 -1.80
N HIS A 223 -8.82 7.16 -2.23
CA HIS A 223 -7.47 6.70 -1.90
C HIS A 223 -6.36 7.62 -2.45
N ILE A 224 -6.67 8.50 -3.41
CA ILE A 224 -5.81 9.58 -3.88
C ILE A 224 -6.63 10.85 -3.90
N THR A 225 -6.28 11.85 -3.06
CA THR A 225 -6.91 13.18 -3.11
C THR A 225 -5.91 14.27 -2.76
N TRP A 226 -6.10 15.44 -3.38
CA TRP A 226 -5.20 16.57 -3.26
C TRP A 226 -5.52 17.41 -2.02
N GLY A 227 -4.83 17.08 -0.93
CA GLY A 227 -4.96 17.70 0.38
C GLY A 227 -5.73 16.83 1.36
N VAL A 228 -4.99 16.26 2.30
CA VAL A 228 -5.51 15.44 3.41
C VAL A 228 -4.79 15.84 4.68
N VAL A 229 -5.55 15.99 5.76
CA VAL A 229 -5.01 16.04 7.12
C VAL A 229 -5.82 15.06 7.97
N THR A 230 -5.15 14.13 8.61
CA THR A 230 -5.76 13.11 9.49
C THR A 230 -5.13 13.18 10.87
N ALA A 231 -5.95 13.11 11.90
CA ALA A 231 -5.50 12.89 13.26
C ALA A 231 -6.18 11.67 13.86
N GLY A 232 -5.46 10.89 14.65
CA GLY A 232 -6.00 9.67 15.22
C GLY A 232 -5.29 9.18 16.47
N TYR A 233 -5.91 8.20 17.09
CA TYR A 233 -5.39 7.46 18.21
C TYR A 233 -5.43 5.97 17.91
N ALA A 234 -4.32 5.31 18.11
CA ALA A 234 -4.13 3.90 17.82
C ALA A 234 -3.65 3.13 19.03
N THR A 235 -4.18 1.92 19.19
CA THR A 235 -3.70 0.91 20.12
C THR A 235 -3.30 -0.34 19.33
N ARG A 236 -2.86 -1.40 20.02
CA ARG A 236 -2.59 -2.68 19.40
C ARG A 236 -3.78 -3.24 18.61
N GLY A 237 -4.99 -3.14 19.14
CA GLY A 237 -6.16 -3.83 18.59
C GLY A 237 -7.20 -2.94 17.93
N TRP A 238 -7.10 -1.63 18.03
CA TRP A 238 -8.04 -0.71 17.40
C TRP A 238 -7.41 0.66 17.12
N GLN A 239 -8.02 1.39 16.21
CA GLN A 239 -7.67 2.75 15.83
C GLN A 239 -8.93 3.53 15.58
N ILE A 240 -8.96 4.78 16.03
CA ILE A 240 -9.98 5.77 15.66
C ILE A 240 -9.28 7.00 15.10
N GLU A 241 -9.81 7.55 14.02
CA GLU A 241 -9.19 8.64 13.30
C GLU A 241 -10.22 9.49 12.58
N ALA A 242 -9.88 10.74 12.34
CA ALA A 242 -10.71 11.68 11.59
C ALA A 242 -9.85 12.43 10.57
N SER A 243 -10.38 12.66 9.38
CA SER A 243 -9.74 13.39 8.29
C SER A 243 -10.54 14.60 7.86
N ALA A 244 -9.84 15.67 7.50
CA ALA A 244 -10.33 16.71 6.61
C ALA A 244 -9.58 16.58 5.28
N PHE A 245 -10.29 16.64 4.14
CA PHE A 245 -9.71 16.37 2.83
C PHE A 245 -10.50 17.02 1.69
N LYS A 246 -9.94 16.98 0.46
CA LYS A 246 -10.65 17.39 -0.76
C LYS A 246 -11.58 16.26 -1.19
N GLY A 247 -12.89 16.48 -1.12
CA GLY A 247 -13.93 15.47 -1.29
C GLY A 247 -14.21 15.10 -2.74
N ARG A 248 -13.16 14.99 -3.57
CA ARG A 248 -13.24 14.46 -4.92
C ARG A 248 -11.94 13.80 -5.32
N GLU A 249 -12.01 12.93 -6.30
CA GLU A 249 -10.85 12.35 -6.97
C GLU A 249 -10.07 13.40 -7.79
N PRO A 250 -8.80 13.09 -8.15
CA PRO A 250 -8.04 13.88 -9.11
C PRO A 250 -8.78 14.08 -10.43
N ASP A 251 -8.44 15.15 -11.15
CA ASP A 251 -9.01 15.40 -12.47
C ASP A 251 -8.39 14.51 -13.57
N GLU A 252 -8.72 14.79 -14.85
CA GLU A 252 -8.22 14.00 -15.97
C GLU A 252 -6.76 14.32 -16.37
N ASP A 253 -6.12 15.31 -15.76
CA ASP A 253 -4.71 15.63 -15.98
C ASP A 253 -3.83 14.88 -14.96
N ARG A 254 -3.44 13.68 -15.31
CA ARG A 254 -2.74 12.75 -14.41
C ARG A 254 -1.29 13.13 -14.10
N TYR A 255 -0.78 14.24 -14.64
CA TYR A 255 0.59 14.69 -14.42
C TYR A 255 0.68 15.98 -13.59
N ASN A 256 -0.43 16.67 -13.35
CA ASN A 256 -0.44 17.94 -12.64
C ASN A 256 -0.38 17.76 -11.11
N ILE A 257 -0.26 18.89 -10.42
CA ILE A 257 -0.44 19.03 -8.98
C ILE A 257 -1.66 19.93 -8.78
N GLU A 258 -2.72 19.38 -8.25
CA GLU A 258 -3.94 20.16 -8.01
C GLU A 258 -3.85 21.01 -6.73
N THR A 259 -4.61 22.10 -6.72
CA THR A 259 -4.74 22.92 -5.52
C THR A 259 -5.41 22.12 -4.39
N PRO A 260 -4.77 21.98 -3.23
CA PRO A 260 -5.36 21.30 -2.09
C PRO A 260 -6.56 22.07 -1.54
N LYS A 261 -7.54 21.34 -1.05
CA LYS A 261 -8.72 21.87 -0.39
C LYS A 261 -9.18 20.91 0.70
N LEU A 262 -9.68 21.44 1.81
CA LEU A 262 -10.25 20.66 2.90
C LEU A 262 -11.73 20.98 3.01
N ASP A 263 -12.54 20.44 2.09
CA ASP A 263 -13.99 20.73 1.99
C ASP A 263 -14.87 19.56 2.41
N SER A 264 -14.24 18.44 2.80
CA SER A 264 -14.92 17.22 3.23
C SER A 264 -14.28 16.69 4.51
N TRP A 265 -14.98 15.82 5.20
CA TRP A 265 -14.47 15.17 6.40
C TRP A 265 -14.98 13.74 6.51
N SER A 266 -14.23 12.91 7.22
CA SER A 266 -14.58 11.53 7.52
C SER A 266 -14.09 11.11 8.90
N VAL A 267 -14.67 10.02 9.42
CA VAL A 267 -14.20 9.31 10.60
C VAL A 267 -14.13 7.83 10.28
N ARG A 268 -13.02 7.19 10.66
CA ARG A 268 -12.86 5.75 10.53
C ARG A 268 -12.50 5.13 11.87
N ALA A 269 -13.14 4.01 12.19
CA ALA A 269 -12.78 3.14 13.29
C ALA A 269 -12.33 1.79 12.70
N THR A 270 -11.17 1.31 13.14
CA THR A 270 -10.61 0.02 12.73
C THR A 270 -10.45 -0.86 13.96
N TRP A 271 -10.83 -2.12 13.84
CA TRP A 271 -10.68 -3.11 14.89
C TRP A 271 -9.98 -4.37 14.36
N ASN A 272 -8.84 -4.68 14.95
CA ASN A 272 -8.05 -5.87 14.64
C ASN A 272 -7.99 -6.77 15.89
N PRO A 273 -8.97 -7.65 16.09
CA PRO A 273 -9.02 -8.53 17.26
C PRO A 273 -7.92 -9.59 17.27
N SER A 274 -7.39 -9.92 16.10
CA SER A 274 -6.33 -10.91 15.91
C SER A 274 -5.48 -10.58 14.68
N PRO A 275 -4.33 -11.26 14.46
CA PRO A 275 -3.51 -11.09 13.26
C PRO A 275 -4.21 -11.42 11.94
N ALA A 276 -5.32 -12.15 11.98
CA ALA A 276 -6.08 -12.55 10.80
C ALA A 276 -7.27 -11.63 10.47
N TRP A 277 -7.56 -10.67 11.39
CA TRP A 277 -8.72 -9.76 11.28
C TRP A 277 -8.34 -8.34 11.62
#